data_1986a13d0295110813e62d1b79171a0f
#
_entry.id   1986a13d0295110813e62d1b79171a0f
#
_cell.length_a   1.000
_cell.length_b   1.000
_cell.length_c   1.000
_cell.angle_alpha   90.00
_cell.angle_beta   90.00
_cell.angle_gamma   90.00
#
_symmetry.space_group_name_H-M   'P 1'
#
loop_
_entity.id
_entity.type
_entity.pdbx_description
1 polymer ?
#
loop_
_entity_poly.entity_id
_entity_poly.type
_entity_poly.pdbx_seq_one_letter_code
_entity_poly.pdbx_strand_id
1 'polypeptide(L)'
;MKVYLYVLNTLADWEIGYLTADLYSGRYLDKTRLPVEIIKIGNTTEPITTMGGIKITPDETIDNIKFEEDDLLILPGADTWTEEKNKKIIDIVSRIINEKVIIAAVCGATIALANKGILNNRKHTSNDLEVLKMFCPEYTGENFYLNQAAVTDDNLITASGLAPLEFSYEVLKRTNLMKTETLEAWYQLYKTNEPKYFYALMESLEGA
;
A
#
# COMPACT_ATOMS: atom_id res chain seq x y z
N MET A 1 8.08 12.47 -6.54
CA MET A 1 7.41 11.18 -6.27
C MET A 1 5.92 11.39 -6.44
N LYS A 2 5.27 10.56 -7.24
CA LYS A 2 3.82 10.47 -7.33
C LYS A 2 3.33 9.24 -6.58
N VAL A 3 2.12 9.33 -6.05
CA VAL A 3 1.45 8.22 -5.37
C VAL A 3 0.28 7.79 -6.24
N TYR A 4 0.29 6.56 -6.69
CA TYR A 4 -0.79 5.97 -7.45
C TYR A 4 -1.58 5.02 -6.57
N LEU A 5 -2.87 5.27 -6.42
CA LEU A 5 -3.80 4.36 -5.76
C LEU A 5 -4.60 3.63 -6.84
N TYR A 6 -4.36 2.33 -6.98
CA TYR A 6 -5.19 1.50 -7.86
C TYR A 6 -6.56 1.29 -7.22
N VAL A 7 -7.62 1.71 -7.91
CA VAL A 7 -8.99 1.59 -7.42
C VAL A 7 -9.77 0.59 -8.25
N LEU A 8 -10.46 -0.32 -7.55
CA LEU A 8 -11.25 -1.41 -8.13
C LEU A 8 -12.51 -1.64 -7.30
N ASN A 9 -13.53 -2.29 -7.86
CA ASN A 9 -14.74 -2.61 -7.11
C ASN A 9 -14.41 -3.45 -5.87
N THR A 10 -15.16 -3.26 -4.81
CA THR A 10 -14.97 -3.90 -3.51
C THR A 10 -13.63 -3.57 -2.82
N LEU A 11 -13.00 -2.43 -3.15
CA LEU A 11 -11.85 -1.92 -2.42
C LEU A 11 -12.18 -1.83 -0.92
N ALA A 12 -11.30 -2.35 -0.07
CA ALA A 12 -11.45 -2.34 1.38
C ALA A 12 -11.06 -0.96 1.96
N ASP A 13 -12.05 -0.16 2.32
CA ASP A 13 -11.89 1.24 2.74
C ASP A 13 -10.93 1.41 3.91
N TRP A 14 -10.98 0.50 4.90
CA TRP A 14 -10.19 0.61 6.13
C TRP A 14 -8.69 0.37 5.92
N GLU A 15 -8.30 -0.35 4.86
CA GLU A 15 -6.91 -0.73 4.65
C GLU A 15 -6.02 0.44 4.25
N ILE A 16 -6.61 1.44 3.60
CA ILE A 16 -5.88 2.60 3.06
C ILE A 16 -6.13 3.89 3.84
N GLY A 17 -7.05 3.86 4.83
CA GLY A 17 -7.57 5.06 5.49
C GLY A 17 -6.49 5.91 6.14
N TYR A 18 -5.61 5.31 6.95
CA TYR A 18 -4.50 6.02 7.59
C TYR A 18 -3.55 6.63 6.55
N LEU A 19 -3.12 5.80 5.60
CA LEU A 19 -2.13 6.18 4.60
C LEU A 19 -2.62 7.32 3.71
N THR A 20 -3.81 7.19 3.14
CA THR A 20 -4.34 8.21 2.20
C THR A 20 -4.66 9.52 2.91
N ALA A 21 -5.15 9.47 4.17
CA ALA A 21 -5.43 10.66 4.95
C ALA A 21 -4.15 11.47 5.23
N ASP A 22 -3.07 10.80 5.63
CA ASP A 22 -1.82 11.49 5.95
C ASP A 22 -1.07 11.95 4.69
N LEU A 23 -1.06 11.15 3.63
CA LEU A 23 -0.45 11.53 2.35
C LEU A 23 -1.13 12.76 1.74
N TYR A 24 -2.47 12.79 1.70
CA TYR A 24 -3.21 13.89 1.08
C TYR A 24 -3.18 15.17 1.92
N SER A 25 -3.39 15.04 3.24
CA SER A 25 -3.37 16.22 4.13
C SER A 25 -1.98 16.82 4.30
N GLY A 26 -0.93 16.01 4.16
CA GLY A 26 0.45 16.40 4.37
C GLY A 26 0.79 16.82 5.81
N ARG A 27 -0.17 16.71 6.76
CA ARG A 27 -0.10 17.32 8.10
C ARG A 27 1.09 16.86 8.95
N TYR A 28 1.59 15.66 8.70
CA TYR A 28 2.72 15.07 9.43
C TYR A 28 3.92 14.78 8.52
N LEU A 29 3.80 15.09 7.22
CA LEU A 29 4.88 14.87 6.27
C LEU A 29 5.98 15.93 6.43
N ASP A 30 7.19 15.55 6.09
CA ASP A 30 8.30 16.48 5.98
C ASP A 30 7.98 17.53 4.91
N LYS A 31 7.98 18.80 5.30
CA LYS A 31 7.63 19.93 4.41
C LYS A 31 8.52 20.02 3.19
N THR A 32 9.74 19.49 3.26
CA THR A 32 10.67 19.43 2.11
C THR A 32 10.26 18.41 1.06
N ARG A 33 9.31 17.51 1.41
CA ARG A 33 8.78 16.45 0.52
C ARG A 33 7.41 16.79 -0.08
N LEU A 34 6.82 17.91 0.28
CA LEU A 34 5.53 18.36 -0.22
C LEU A 34 5.65 19.10 -1.56
N PRO A 35 4.61 19.10 -2.42
CA PRO A 35 3.35 18.37 -2.25
C PRO A 35 3.47 16.89 -2.64
N VAL A 36 2.63 16.05 -2.04
CA VAL A 36 2.40 14.67 -2.47
C VAL A 36 1.10 14.63 -3.27
N GLU A 37 1.17 14.20 -4.51
CA GLU A 37 0.02 14.04 -5.39
C GLU A 37 -0.46 12.59 -5.33
N ILE A 38 -1.73 12.37 -4.97
CA ILE A 38 -2.37 11.06 -5.01
C ILE A 38 -3.24 10.99 -6.26
N ILE A 39 -2.87 10.11 -7.19
CA ILE A 39 -3.59 9.88 -8.44
C ILE A 39 -4.33 8.54 -8.32
N LYS A 40 -5.65 8.57 -8.37
CA LYS A 40 -6.48 7.36 -8.40
C LYS A 40 -6.48 6.80 -9.82
N ILE A 41 -5.99 5.58 -9.97
CA ILE A 41 -5.90 4.91 -11.28
C ILE A 41 -6.78 3.67 -11.32
N GLY A 42 -7.38 3.41 -12.46
CA GLY A 42 -8.25 2.27 -12.68
C GLY A 42 -8.05 1.62 -14.04
N ASN A 43 -8.71 0.49 -14.29
CA ASN A 43 -8.74 -0.08 -15.64
C ASN A 43 -9.49 0.83 -16.64
N THR A 44 -10.45 1.59 -16.12
CA THR A 44 -11.23 2.60 -16.84
C THR A 44 -11.40 3.81 -15.93
N THR A 45 -11.95 4.90 -16.45
CA THR A 45 -12.33 6.07 -15.66
C THR A 45 -13.75 5.99 -15.09
N GLU A 46 -14.45 4.86 -15.28
CA GLU A 46 -15.77 4.64 -14.68
C GLU A 46 -15.67 4.51 -13.15
N PRO A 47 -16.63 5.05 -12.41
CA PRO A 47 -16.65 4.97 -10.95
C PRO A 47 -16.68 3.51 -10.47
N ILE A 48 -15.90 3.22 -9.43
CA ILE A 48 -15.97 1.97 -8.68
C ILE A 48 -16.79 2.17 -7.40
N THR A 49 -17.22 1.08 -6.79
CA THR A 49 -17.85 1.10 -5.47
C THR A 49 -17.02 0.27 -4.50
N THR A 50 -16.63 0.87 -3.37
CA THR A 50 -15.86 0.21 -2.30
C THR A 50 -16.72 -0.76 -1.49
N MET A 51 -16.10 -1.53 -0.58
CA MET A 51 -16.85 -2.39 0.37
C MET A 51 -17.79 -1.57 1.27
N GLY A 52 -17.38 -0.35 1.65
CA GLY A 52 -18.20 0.57 2.44
C GLY A 52 -19.29 1.31 1.63
N GLY A 53 -19.42 1.02 0.33
CA GLY A 53 -20.42 1.66 -0.53
C GLY A 53 -20.03 3.05 -1.03
N ILE A 54 -18.78 3.48 -0.82
CA ILE A 54 -18.28 4.76 -1.30
C ILE A 54 -17.97 4.64 -2.81
N LYS A 55 -18.41 5.63 -3.58
CA LYS A 55 -18.07 5.72 -5.00
C LYS A 55 -16.77 6.51 -5.18
N ILE A 56 -15.83 5.93 -5.91
CA ILE A 56 -14.56 6.56 -6.27
C ILE A 56 -14.44 6.59 -7.80
N THR A 57 -14.24 7.77 -8.35
CA THR A 57 -13.93 7.94 -9.78
C THR A 57 -12.41 7.96 -9.94
N PRO A 58 -11.82 7.06 -10.76
CA PRO A 58 -10.42 7.14 -11.11
C PRO A 58 -10.11 8.46 -11.83
N ASP A 59 -8.95 9.03 -11.56
CA ASP A 59 -8.48 10.24 -12.24
C ASP A 59 -7.94 9.89 -13.63
N GLU A 60 -7.39 8.66 -13.77
CA GLU A 60 -6.76 8.22 -15.01
C GLU A 60 -6.84 6.69 -15.17
N THR A 61 -6.65 6.21 -16.39
CA THR A 61 -6.51 4.77 -16.66
C THR A 61 -5.06 4.32 -16.53
N ILE A 62 -4.87 3.06 -16.16
CA ILE A 62 -3.53 2.46 -16.02
C ILE A 62 -2.72 2.49 -17.32
N ASP A 63 -3.38 2.60 -18.48
CA ASP A 63 -2.73 2.68 -19.78
C ASP A 63 -1.96 3.96 -20.01
N ASN A 64 -2.40 5.04 -19.39
CA ASN A 64 -1.84 6.37 -19.55
C ASN A 64 -0.75 6.69 -18.52
N ILE A 65 -0.50 5.75 -17.58
CA ILE A 65 0.48 5.98 -16.52
C ILE A 65 1.88 5.55 -16.97
N LYS A 66 2.81 6.45 -16.79
CA LYS A 66 4.24 6.16 -16.86
C LYS A 66 4.81 6.28 -15.45
N PHE A 67 5.15 5.13 -14.87
CA PHE A 67 5.80 5.09 -13.55
C PHE A 67 7.26 5.50 -13.66
N GLU A 68 7.75 6.20 -12.66
CA GLU A 68 9.13 6.63 -12.53
C GLU A 68 9.75 6.02 -11.26
N GLU A 69 11.09 5.99 -11.19
CA GLU A 69 11.81 5.54 -9.99
C GLU A 69 11.31 6.28 -8.74
N ASP A 70 11.14 5.58 -7.65
CA ASP A 70 10.60 6.06 -6.37
C ASP A 70 9.12 6.51 -6.38
N ASP A 71 8.39 6.34 -7.48
CA ASP A 71 6.93 6.45 -7.41
C ASP A 71 6.34 5.33 -6.54
N LEU A 72 5.24 5.60 -5.89
CA LEU A 72 4.51 4.64 -5.04
C LEU A 72 3.25 4.16 -5.74
N LEU A 73 3.10 2.85 -5.90
CA LEU A 73 1.85 2.20 -6.32
C LEU A 73 1.23 1.44 -5.15
N ILE A 74 0.04 1.87 -4.73
CA ILE A 74 -0.75 1.23 -3.67
C ILE A 74 -1.78 0.30 -4.32
N LEU A 75 -1.76 -0.96 -3.91
CA LEU A 75 -2.68 -2.02 -4.31
C LEU A 75 -3.50 -2.45 -3.08
N PRO A 76 -4.72 -1.95 -2.89
CA PRO A 76 -5.56 -2.27 -1.74
C PRO A 76 -6.16 -3.67 -1.83
N GLY A 77 -6.67 -4.19 -0.74
CA GLY A 77 -7.51 -5.37 -0.74
C GLY A 77 -8.83 -5.13 -1.45
N ALA A 78 -9.32 -6.18 -2.09
CA ALA A 78 -10.63 -6.23 -2.73
C ALA A 78 -11.01 -7.69 -3.04
N ASP A 79 -12.31 -7.97 -3.18
CA ASP A 79 -12.79 -9.30 -3.57
C ASP A 79 -12.60 -9.56 -5.08
N THR A 80 -12.48 -8.50 -5.87
CA THR A 80 -12.47 -8.58 -7.34
C THR A 80 -11.09 -8.79 -7.95
N TRP A 81 -10.04 -9.05 -7.16
CA TRP A 81 -8.68 -9.27 -7.66
C TRP A 81 -8.55 -10.44 -8.66
N THR A 82 -9.45 -11.43 -8.59
CA THR A 82 -9.46 -12.58 -9.51
C THR A 82 -10.11 -12.28 -10.86
N GLU A 83 -10.77 -11.14 -11.03
CA GLU A 83 -11.36 -10.74 -12.30
C GLU A 83 -10.29 -10.45 -13.36
N GLU A 84 -10.52 -10.90 -14.60
CA GLU A 84 -9.57 -10.79 -15.72
C GLU A 84 -9.04 -9.37 -15.93
N LYS A 85 -9.90 -8.36 -15.81
CA LYS A 85 -9.52 -6.96 -15.97
C LYS A 85 -8.42 -6.50 -15.00
N ASN A 86 -8.32 -7.12 -13.80
CA ASN A 86 -7.34 -6.76 -12.80
C ASN A 86 -5.97 -7.43 -13.01
N LYS A 87 -5.87 -8.39 -13.93
CA LYS A 87 -4.57 -8.99 -14.30
C LYS A 87 -3.62 -7.98 -14.93
N LYS A 88 -4.15 -7.01 -15.67
CA LYS A 88 -3.37 -6.00 -16.37
C LYS A 88 -2.46 -5.18 -15.44
N ILE A 89 -2.98 -4.72 -14.30
CA ILE A 89 -2.13 -3.97 -13.33
C ILE A 89 -1.04 -4.88 -12.75
N ILE A 90 -1.32 -6.16 -12.53
CA ILE A 90 -0.34 -7.12 -12.01
C ILE A 90 0.75 -7.40 -13.05
N ASP A 91 0.42 -7.44 -14.34
CA ASP A 91 1.41 -7.54 -15.42
C ASP A 91 2.30 -6.30 -15.49
N ILE A 92 1.75 -5.12 -15.23
CA ILE A 92 2.52 -3.88 -15.10
C ILE A 92 3.45 -3.98 -13.90
N VAL A 93 2.95 -4.37 -12.73
CA VAL A 93 3.75 -4.54 -11.49
C VAL A 93 4.94 -5.46 -11.72
N SER A 94 4.75 -6.58 -12.42
CA SER A 94 5.84 -7.54 -12.68
C SER A 94 7.01 -6.93 -13.47
N ARG A 95 6.80 -5.83 -14.18
CA ARG A 95 7.84 -5.07 -14.89
C ARG A 95 8.42 -3.96 -14.02
N ILE A 96 7.54 -3.06 -13.52
CA ILE A 96 7.97 -1.85 -12.82
C ILE A 96 8.64 -2.12 -11.47
N ILE A 97 8.41 -3.28 -10.86
CA ILE A 97 9.08 -3.67 -9.61
C ILE A 97 10.60 -3.77 -9.78
N ASN A 98 11.08 -4.04 -10.99
CA ASN A 98 12.50 -4.04 -11.32
C ASN A 98 13.03 -2.65 -11.70
N GLU A 99 12.15 -1.68 -11.85
CA GLU A 99 12.46 -0.28 -12.19
C GLU A 99 12.46 0.62 -10.94
N LYS A 100 12.55 0.02 -9.75
CA LYS A 100 12.57 0.66 -8.44
C LYS A 100 11.32 1.48 -8.09
N VAL A 101 10.20 1.21 -8.73
CA VAL A 101 8.90 1.68 -8.29
C VAL A 101 8.55 0.99 -6.98
N ILE A 102 8.06 1.73 -5.99
CA ILE A 102 7.66 1.18 -4.70
C ILE A 102 6.27 0.58 -4.84
N ILE A 103 6.13 -0.70 -4.56
CA ILE A 103 4.86 -1.44 -4.62
C ILE A 103 4.39 -1.73 -3.19
N ALA A 104 3.22 -1.25 -2.84
CA ALA A 104 2.59 -1.50 -1.55
C ALA A 104 1.28 -2.26 -1.74
N ALA A 105 1.26 -3.54 -1.36
CA ALA A 105 0.12 -4.43 -1.55
C ALA A 105 -0.42 -4.95 -0.22
N VAL A 106 -1.73 -4.95 -0.05
CA VAL A 106 -2.38 -5.42 1.19
C VAL A 106 -3.49 -6.41 0.89
N CYS A 107 -3.67 -7.40 1.77
CA CYS A 107 -4.81 -8.33 1.73
C CYS A 107 -4.93 -9.09 0.39
N GLY A 108 -6.06 -8.99 -0.31
CA GLY A 108 -6.32 -9.64 -1.60
C GLY A 108 -5.30 -9.30 -2.69
N ALA A 109 -4.68 -8.12 -2.65
CA ALA A 109 -3.62 -7.76 -3.60
C ALA A 109 -2.39 -8.67 -3.47
N THR A 110 -2.05 -9.14 -2.27
CA THR A 110 -0.93 -10.08 -2.07
C THR A 110 -1.18 -11.43 -2.76
N ILE A 111 -2.44 -11.88 -2.80
CA ILE A 111 -2.85 -13.08 -3.54
C ILE A 111 -2.61 -12.89 -5.05
N ALA A 112 -2.97 -11.71 -5.57
CA ALA A 112 -2.74 -11.40 -6.99
C ALA A 112 -1.23 -11.37 -7.33
N LEU A 113 -0.39 -10.80 -6.45
CA LEU A 113 1.07 -10.83 -6.62
C LEU A 113 1.65 -12.25 -6.53
N ALA A 114 1.15 -13.08 -5.60
CA ALA A 114 1.57 -14.47 -5.45
C ALA A 114 1.23 -15.30 -6.69
N ASN A 115 0.02 -15.18 -7.22
CA ASN A 115 -0.40 -15.85 -8.46
C ASN A 115 0.46 -15.46 -9.67
N LYS A 116 1.06 -14.27 -9.66
CA LYS A 116 2.01 -13.83 -10.69
C LYS A 116 3.45 -14.29 -10.44
N GLY A 117 3.70 -14.93 -9.29
CA GLY A 117 5.04 -15.40 -8.89
C GLY A 117 5.96 -14.29 -8.36
N ILE A 118 5.45 -13.05 -8.17
CA ILE A 118 6.24 -11.90 -7.69
C ILE A 118 6.77 -12.14 -6.28
N LEU A 119 6.04 -12.92 -5.47
CA LEU A 119 6.40 -13.21 -4.08
C LEU A 119 7.31 -14.44 -3.91
N ASN A 120 7.63 -15.18 -4.98
CA ASN A 120 8.33 -16.47 -4.88
C ASN A 120 9.78 -16.37 -4.36
N ASN A 121 10.41 -15.22 -4.46
CA ASN A 121 11.81 -14.99 -4.07
C ASN A 121 12.02 -13.68 -3.29
N ARG A 122 10.97 -13.15 -2.69
CA ARG A 122 10.99 -11.90 -1.90
C ARG A 122 10.37 -12.13 -0.52
N LYS A 123 10.93 -11.50 0.51
CA LYS A 123 10.29 -11.50 1.83
C LYS A 123 8.93 -10.80 1.73
N HIS A 124 7.92 -11.42 2.29
CA HIS A 124 6.54 -10.93 2.22
C HIS A 124 5.67 -11.50 3.34
N THR A 125 4.50 -10.92 3.46
CA THR A 125 3.40 -11.43 4.27
C THR A 125 2.09 -11.36 3.48
N SER A 126 1.03 -11.88 4.04
CA SER A 126 -0.35 -11.84 3.53
C SER A 126 -1.30 -11.97 4.73
N ASN A 127 -2.58 -12.23 4.47
CA ASN A 127 -3.54 -12.53 5.54
C ASN A 127 -3.17 -13.80 6.31
N ASP A 128 -2.76 -14.85 5.59
CA ASP A 128 -2.33 -16.13 6.14
C ASP A 128 -1.60 -16.94 5.06
N LEU A 129 -0.59 -17.74 5.44
CA LEU A 129 0.19 -18.54 4.50
C LEU A 129 -0.63 -19.67 3.86
N GLU A 130 -1.44 -20.37 4.62
CA GLU A 130 -2.23 -21.49 4.10
C GLU A 130 -3.36 -20.99 3.18
N VAL A 131 -3.94 -19.83 3.50
CA VAL A 131 -4.87 -19.14 2.60
C VAL A 131 -4.18 -18.75 1.30
N LEU A 132 -2.95 -18.20 1.38
CA LEU A 132 -2.18 -17.84 0.19
C LEU A 132 -1.92 -19.07 -0.70
N LYS A 133 -1.46 -20.19 -0.12
CA LYS A 133 -1.24 -21.46 -0.82
C LYS A 133 -2.51 -22.03 -1.44
N MET A 134 -3.65 -21.90 -0.75
CA MET A 134 -4.95 -22.37 -1.23
C MET A 134 -5.39 -21.62 -2.51
N PHE A 135 -5.20 -20.30 -2.55
CA PHE A 135 -5.60 -19.47 -3.68
C PHE A 135 -4.54 -19.35 -4.79
N CYS A 136 -3.30 -19.76 -4.52
CA CYS A 136 -2.17 -19.63 -5.42
C CYS A 136 -1.44 -20.98 -5.58
N PRO A 137 -1.99 -21.93 -6.38
CA PRO A 137 -1.41 -23.28 -6.50
C PRO A 137 0.04 -23.31 -7.03
N GLU A 138 0.47 -22.29 -7.76
CA GLU A 138 1.81 -22.15 -8.34
C GLU A 138 2.77 -21.33 -7.44
N TYR A 139 2.31 -20.92 -6.27
CA TYR A 139 3.11 -20.16 -5.34
C TYR A 139 4.21 -21.04 -4.71
N THR A 140 5.45 -20.58 -4.79
CA THR A 140 6.64 -21.28 -4.27
C THR A 140 7.45 -20.45 -3.26
N GLY A 141 6.87 -19.32 -2.81
CA GLY A 141 7.54 -18.34 -1.94
C GLY A 141 7.48 -18.65 -0.44
N GLU A 142 7.06 -19.83 -0.01
CA GLU A 142 6.85 -20.19 1.40
C GLU A 142 8.08 -19.91 2.29
N ASN A 143 9.29 -20.16 1.79
CA ASN A 143 10.54 -19.91 2.52
C ASN A 143 10.82 -18.41 2.74
N PHE A 144 10.15 -17.54 2.04
CA PHE A 144 10.25 -16.07 2.16
C PHE A 144 9.07 -15.46 2.90
N TYR A 145 8.05 -16.27 3.24
CA TYR A 145 6.89 -15.79 3.99
C TYR A 145 7.28 -15.50 5.44
N LEU A 146 6.89 -14.33 5.92
CA LEU A 146 7.07 -13.91 7.32
C LEU A 146 5.69 -13.71 7.95
N ASN A 147 5.43 -14.40 9.06
CA ASN A 147 4.19 -14.23 9.82
C ASN A 147 4.25 -12.92 10.63
N GLN A 148 4.14 -11.79 9.93
CA GLN A 148 4.18 -10.42 10.47
C GLN A 148 3.00 -9.62 9.92
N ALA A 149 2.62 -8.56 10.61
CA ALA A 149 1.52 -7.69 10.21
C ALA A 149 1.77 -7.01 8.86
N ALA A 150 2.99 -6.51 8.66
CA ALA A 150 3.50 -5.96 7.41
C ALA A 150 4.98 -6.30 7.24
N VAL A 151 5.44 -6.41 6.00
CA VAL A 151 6.83 -6.76 5.64
C VAL A 151 7.27 -5.86 4.49
N THR A 152 8.45 -5.29 4.63
CA THR A 152 9.15 -4.57 3.56
C THR A 152 10.36 -5.37 3.09
N ASP A 153 10.46 -5.60 1.77
CA ASP A 153 11.61 -6.18 1.11
C ASP A 153 12.02 -5.30 -0.08
N ASP A 154 13.03 -4.46 0.12
CA ASP A 154 13.48 -3.43 -0.81
C ASP A 154 12.35 -2.47 -1.22
N ASN A 155 11.84 -2.56 -2.43
CA ASN A 155 10.77 -1.72 -2.95
C ASN A 155 9.38 -2.41 -2.93
N LEU A 156 9.26 -3.57 -2.29
CA LEU A 156 7.99 -4.27 -2.10
C LEU A 156 7.55 -4.22 -0.63
N ILE A 157 6.35 -3.75 -0.40
CA ILE A 157 5.69 -3.75 0.91
C ILE A 157 4.46 -4.64 0.80
N THR A 158 4.31 -5.59 1.70
CA THR A 158 3.13 -6.44 1.80
C THR A 158 2.55 -6.42 3.20
N ALA A 159 1.24 -6.54 3.34
CA ALA A 159 0.59 -6.54 4.64
C ALA A 159 -0.67 -7.39 4.68
N SER A 160 -1.06 -7.81 5.88
CA SER A 160 -2.38 -8.35 6.14
C SER A 160 -3.46 -7.26 6.11
N GLY A 161 -4.65 -7.58 5.62
CA GLY A 161 -5.82 -6.69 5.65
C GLY A 161 -6.31 -6.34 7.06
N LEU A 162 -5.80 -7.04 8.08
CA LEU A 162 -6.04 -6.74 9.49
C LEU A 162 -5.03 -5.75 10.09
N ALA A 163 -4.06 -5.30 9.30
CA ALA A 163 -2.93 -4.49 9.74
C ALA A 163 -2.81 -3.14 8.99
N PRO A 164 -3.90 -2.33 8.87
CA PRO A 164 -3.86 -1.07 8.13
C PRO A 164 -2.87 -0.05 8.72
N LEU A 165 -2.65 -0.09 10.02
CA LEU A 165 -1.71 0.80 10.70
C LEU A 165 -0.26 0.42 10.37
N GLU A 166 0.10 -0.86 10.48
CA GLU A 166 1.43 -1.39 10.15
C GLU A 166 1.73 -1.24 8.66
N PHE A 167 0.74 -1.47 7.80
CA PHE A 167 0.85 -1.21 6.37
C PHE A 167 1.23 0.25 6.10
N SER A 168 0.48 1.18 6.70
CA SER A 168 0.74 2.61 6.54
C SER A 168 2.11 3.01 7.09
N TYR A 169 2.50 2.47 8.25
CA TYR A 169 3.81 2.69 8.87
C TYR A 169 4.96 2.26 7.94
N GLU A 170 4.90 1.03 7.39
CA GLU A 170 5.95 0.52 6.50
C GLU A 170 6.04 1.33 5.19
N VAL A 171 4.89 1.76 4.63
CA VAL A 171 4.88 2.62 3.44
C VAL A 171 5.50 3.99 3.73
N LEU A 172 5.08 4.66 4.81
CA LEU A 172 5.61 5.97 5.19
C LEU A 172 7.11 5.91 5.52
N LYS A 173 7.55 4.82 6.16
CA LYS A 173 8.96 4.55 6.45
C LYS A 173 9.77 4.35 5.16
N ARG A 174 9.30 3.48 4.25
CA ARG A 174 10.00 3.19 2.98
C ARG A 174 10.09 4.40 2.07
N THR A 175 9.07 5.22 2.03
CA THR A 175 9.03 6.45 1.22
C THR A 175 9.78 7.62 1.84
N ASN A 176 10.15 7.51 3.11
CA ASN A 176 10.82 8.58 3.86
C ASN A 176 10.08 9.94 3.78
N LEU A 177 8.73 9.88 3.81
CA LEU A 177 7.87 11.06 3.74
C LEU A 177 7.66 11.74 5.09
N MET A 178 7.88 11.02 6.19
CA MET A 178 7.89 11.56 7.54
C MET A 178 9.30 11.49 8.10
N LYS A 179 9.68 12.42 8.96
CA LYS A 179 10.89 12.28 9.78
C LYS A 179 10.74 11.07 10.69
N THR A 180 11.84 10.41 11.02
CA THR A 180 11.80 9.16 11.82
C THR A 180 11.09 9.35 13.15
N GLU A 181 11.40 10.41 13.88
CA GLU A 181 10.78 10.73 15.17
C GLU A 181 9.27 11.00 15.05
N THR A 182 8.84 11.68 13.97
CA THR A 182 7.43 11.94 13.68
C THR A 182 6.69 10.65 13.38
N LEU A 183 7.26 9.79 12.56
CA LEU A 183 6.68 8.50 12.19
C LEU A 183 6.53 7.56 13.39
N GLU A 184 7.55 7.49 14.26
CA GLU A 184 7.48 6.68 15.47
C GLU A 184 6.42 7.19 16.44
N ALA A 185 6.35 8.51 16.68
CA ALA A 185 5.33 9.10 17.54
C ALA A 185 3.92 8.89 16.97
N TRP A 186 3.75 9.06 15.66
CA TRP A 186 2.51 8.79 14.96
C TRP A 186 2.07 7.33 15.13
N TYR A 187 2.97 6.38 14.86
CA TYR A 187 2.66 4.96 14.97
C TYR A 187 2.28 4.57 16.40
N GLN A 188 3.06 5.00 17.39
CA GLN A 188 2.78 4.69 18.80
C GLN A 188 1.48 5.33 19.29
N LEU A 189 1.15 6.53 18.81
CA LEU A 189 -0.11 7.18 19.16
C LEU A 189 -1.31 6.34 18.70
N TYR A 190 -1.34 5.91 17.45
CA TYR A 190 -2.44 5.09 16.93
C TYR A 190 -2.44 3.66 17.49
N LYS A 191 -1.26 3.11 17.81
CA LYS A 191 -1.11 1.76 18.34
C LYS A 191 -1.55 1.63 19.79
N THR A 192 -1.26 2.65 20.62
CA THR A 192 -1.44 2.56 22.08
C THR A 192 -2.54 3.47 22.62
N ASN A 193 -2.94 4.50 21.87
CA ASN A 193 -3.82 5.59 22.29
C ASN A 193 -3.33 6.36 23.52
N GLU A 194 -2.01 6.32 23.83
CA GLU A 194 -1.43 7.02 24.97
C GLU A 194 -1.18 8.50 24.64
N PRO A 195 -1.72 9.46 25.42
CA PRO A 195 -1.57 10.90 25.16
C PRO A 195 -0.13 11.41 25.05
N LYS A 196 0.83 10.75 25.69
CA LYS A 196 2.26 11.12 25.61
C LYS A 196 2.78 11.14 24.16
N TYR A 197 2.27 10.23 23.32
CA TYR A 197 2.69 10.16 21.90
C TYR A 197 2.06 11.26 21.04
N PHE A 198 0.91 11.82 21.45
CA PHE A 198 0.39 13.02 20.83
C PHE A 198 1.32 14.21 21.05
N TYR A 199 1.80 14.41 22.27
CA TYR A 199 2.74 15.48 22.56
C TYR A 199 4.07 15.30 21.83
N ALA A 200 4.62 14.07 21.82
CA ALA A 200 5.83 13.75 21.06
C ALA A 200 5.67 14.00 19.55
N LEU A 201 4.49 13.66 18.99
CA LEU A 201 4.17 13.93 17.59
C LEU A 201 4.15 15.44 17.32
N MET A 202 3.50 16.24 18.15
CA MET A 202 3.46 17.70 17.98
C MET A 202 4.87 18.32 18.10
N GLU A 203 5.65 17.92 19.09
CA GLU A 203 7.03 18.39 19.29
C GLU A 203 7.92 18.09 18.08
N SER A 204 7.76 16.90 17.47
CA SER A 204 8.55 16.51 16.29
C SER A 204 8.28 17.38 15.04
N LEU A 205 7.15 18.11 15.01
CA LEU A 205 6.77 19.00 13.91
C LEU A 205 7.27 20.45 14.12
N GLU A 206 7.56 20.86 15.35
CA GLU A 206 7.99 22.23 15.66
C GLU A 206 9.46 22.49 15.26
N GLY A 207 10.27 21.44 15.14
CA GLY A 207 11.68 21.49 14.75
C GLY A 207 11.91 21.44 13.22
N ALA A 208 10.88 21.72 12.40
CA ALA A 208 10.90 21.57 10.95
C ALA A 208 10.91 22.93 10.22
#